data_e7f4ce23fd0c56d21c807b6d64740bdf
#
_entry.id   e7f4ce23fd0c56d21c807b6d64740bdf
#
_cell.length_a   1.000
_cell.length_b   1.000
_cell.length_c   1.000
_cell.angle_alpha   90.00
_cell.angle_beta   90.00
_cell.angle_gamma   90.00
#
_symmetry.space_group_name_H-M   'P 1'
#
loop_
_entity.id
_entity.type
_entity.pdbx_description
1 polymer ?
#
loop_
_entity_poly.entity_id
_entity_poly.type
_entity_poly.pdbx_seq_one_letter_code
_entity_poly.pdbx_strand_id
1 'polypeptide(L)'
;MGLLNEQKIVAIVGSRNCSEYGRKYANIFASELAKRGICVISGMAIGIDTSAHCGAMHEIGKTIAVLGGGFKYIYPSQNIWLYNNIIDVGGCVITEYEENEETKMSNFPKRNRLISGLADAVLVIEAEHRSGSKITATYAKIQKKKVYCIPVSLDQKNSSGVNELLADGAKIVTTPRQLIEDLY
;
A
#
# COMPACT_ATOMS: atom_id res chain seq x y z
N MET A 1 -0.95 19.02 1.72
CA MET A 1 -2.34 18.75 2.14
C MET A 1 -3.36 18.63 0.98
N GLY A 2 -3.04 19.13 -0.22
CA GLY A 2 -3.96 19.08 -1.38
C GLY A 2 -4.33 17.69 -1.90
N LEU A 3 -3.49 16.67 -1.71
CA LEU A 3 -3.74 15.31 -2.22
C LEU A 3 -4.82 14.50 -1.46
N LEU A 4 -5.29 14.99 -0.33
CA LEU A 4 -6.25 14.27 0.53
C LEU A 4 -7.72 14.72 0.35
N ASN A 5 -7.99 15.84 -0.31
CA ASN A 5 -9.30 16.48 -0.19
C ASN A 5 -10.30 16.22 -1.33
N GLU A 6 -9.89 15.77 -2.52
CA GLU A 6 -10.81 15.53 -3.65
C GLU A 6 -10.44 14.32 -4.50
N GLN A 7 -9.31 13.70 -4.22
CA GLN A 7 -8.74 12.63 -5.03
C GLN A 7 -9.04 11.27 -4.41
N LYS A 8 -9.48 10.30 -5.21
CA LYS A 8 -9.58 8.91 -4.75
C LYS A 8 -8.20 8.39 -4.34
N ILE A 9 -8.17 7.63 -3.26
CA ILE A 9 -6.94 7.05 -2.71
C ILE A 9 -7.09 5.54 -2.60
N VAL A 10 -6.12 4.80 -3.14
CA VAL A 10 -6.06 3.34 -3.01
C VAL A 10 -4.81 2.94 -2.25
N ALA A 11 -4.98 2.18 -1.18
CA ALA A 11 -3.86 1.55 -0.50
C ALA A 11 -3.41 0.30 -1.26
N ILE A 12 -2.12 0.20 -1.57
CA ILE A 12 -1.52 -1.02 -2.12
C ILE A 12 -0.54 -1.56 -1.09
N VAL A 13 -0.78 -2.77 -0.61
CA VAL A 13 0.03 -3.40 0.44
C VAL A 13 0.33 -4.86 0.11
N GLY A 14 1.38 -5.40 0.72
CA GLY A 14 1.70 -6.80 0.53
C GLY A 14 2.97 -7.27 1.24
N SER A 15 3.50 -8.40 0.80
CA SER A 15 4.67 -9.04 1.38
C SER A 15 5.94 -8.20 1.22
N ARG A 16 6.76 -8.16 2.27
CA ARG A 16 8.12 -7.60 2.21
C ARG A 16 9.07 -8.48 1.40
N ASN A 17 8.85 -9.80 1.43
CA ASN A 17 9.58 -10.79 0.64
C ASN A 17 8.71 -11.27 -0.53
N CYS A 18 8.32 -10.32 -1.37
CA CYS A 18 7.43 -10.57 -2.50
C CYS A 18 8.15 -11.24 -3.66
N SER A 19 7.37 -11.96 -4.48
CA SER A 19 7.82 -12.54 -5.73
C SER A 19 8.03 -11.48 -6.83
N GLU A 20 8.63 -11.87 -7.94
CA GLU A 20 8.69 -11.01 -9.13
C GLU A 20 7.30 -10.70 -9.69
N TYR A 21 6.38 -11.68 -9.63
CA TYR A 21 4.98 -11.48 -9.94
C TYR A 21 4.37 -10.36 -9.08
N GLY A 22 4.54 -10.43 -7.77
CA GLY A 22 4.04 -9.43 -6.85
C GLY A 22 4.59 -8.03 -7.13
N ARG A 23 5.91 -7.91 -7.34
CA ARG A 23 6.55 -6.62 -7.71
C ARG A 23 5.97 -6.04 -8.98
N LYS A 24 5.87 -6.87 -10.03
CA LYS A 24 5.34 -6.48 -11.34
C LYS A 24 3.92 -5.95 -11.22
N TYR A 25 3.03 -6.69 -10.56
CA TYR A 25 1.63 -6.29 -10.47
C TYR A 25 1.39 -5.14 -9.50
N ALA A 26 2.15 -5.02 -8.41
CA ALA A 26 2.10 -3.84 -7.57
C ALA A 26 2.44 -2.56 -8.35
N ASN A 27 3.48 -2.62 -9.19
CA ASN A 27 3.88 -1.50 -10.02
C ASN A 27 2.83 -1.18 -11.10
N ILE A 28 2.32 -2.19 -11.83
CA ILE A 28 1.31 -2.02 -12.89
C ILE A 28 0.02 -1.41 -12.31
N PHE A 29 -0.51 -1.96 -11.21
CA PHE A 29 -1.72 -1.44 -10.59
C PHE A 29 -1.51 -0.01 -10.10
N ALA A 30 -0.39 0.27 -9.44
CA ALA A 30 -0.07 1.61 -8.95
C ALA A 30 0.04 2.64 -10.09
N SER A 31 0.76 2.32 -11.17
CA SER A 31 0.91 3.20 -12.33
C SER A 31 -0.44 3.48 -13.01
N GLU A 32 -1.24 2.45 -13.28
CA GLU A 32 -2.54 2.63 -13.95
C GLU A 32 -3.57 3.40 -13.08
N LEU A 33 -3.56 3.22 -11.76
CA LEU A 33 -4.34 4.03 -10.83
C LEU A 33 -3.89 5.49 -10.89
N ALA A 34 -2.58 5.72 -10.75
CA ALA A 34 -2.02 7.06 -10.69
C ALA A 34 -2.14 7.83 -12.02
N LYS A 35 -2.08 7.18 -13.18
CA LYS A 35 -2.40 7.77 -14.50
C LYS A 35 -3.83 8.32 -14.56
N ARG A 36 -4.76 7.73 -13.82
CA ARG A 36 -6.16 8.18 -13.71
C ARG A 36 -6.38 9.19 -12.60
N GLY A 37 -5.32 9.75 -12.04
CA GLY A 37 -5.39 10.70 -10.96
C GLY A 37 -5.73 10.11 -9.59
N ILE A 38 -5.76 8.78 -9.45
CA ILE A 38 -5.99 8.10 -8.17
C ILE A 38 -4.66 8.04 -7.40
N CYS A 39 -4.65 8.55 -6.18
CA CYS A 39 -3.44 8.52 -5.35
C CYS A 39 -3.20 7.12 -4.78
N VAL A 40 -1.95 6.66 -4.79
CA VAL A 40 -1.56 5.40 -4.18
C VAL A 40 -0.95 5.66 -2.82
N ILE A 41 -1.50 5.05 -1.76
CA ILE A 41 -0.95 5.14 -0.40
C ILE A 41 -0.35 3.79 0.01
N SER A 42 0.82 3.82 0.65
CA SER A 42 1.46 2.62 1.18
C SER A 42 2.39 2.92 2.37
N GLY A 43 3.04 1.89 2.90
CA GLY A 43 3.81 1.98 4.16
C GLY A 43 5.31 2.09 4.00
N MET A 44 5.84 2.29 2.81
CA MET A 44 7.27 2.42 2.54
C MET A 44 8.13 1.20 2.92
N ALA A 45 7.53 0.04 3.17
CA ALA A 45 8.26 -1.19 3.41
C ALA A 45 8.97 -1.68 2.14
N ILE A 46 10.02 -2.52 2.30
CA ILE A 46 10.58 -3.24 1.15
C ILE A 46 9.51 -4.13 0.49
N GLY A 47 9.68 -4.47 -0.77
CA GLY A 47 8.79 -5.39 -1.49
C GLY A 47 7.61 -4.68 -2.15
N ILE A 48 6.38 -5.09 -1.83
CA ILE A 48 5.17 -4.60 -2.50
C ILE A 48 5.00 -3.10 -2.33
N ASP A 49 5.19 -2.56 -1.11
CA ASP A 49 5.03 -1.13 -0.85
C ASP A 49 5.99 -0.29 -1.72
N THR A 50 7.28 -0.70 -1.77
CA THR A 50 8.28 -0.07 -2.65
C THR A 50 7.83 -0.07 -4.11
N SER A 51 7.36 -1.24 -4.61
CA SER A 51 6.95 -1.38 -6.01
C SER A 51 5.70 -0.53 -6.33
N ALA A 52 4.78 -0.41 -5.38
CA ALA A 52 3.60 0.44 -5.52
C ALA A 52 3.98 1.93 -5.58
N HIS A 53 4.84 2.39 -4.67
CA HIS A 53 5.34 3.77 -4.73
C HIS A 53 6.06 4.08 -6.04
N CYS A 54 6.96 3.18 -6.49
CA CYS A 54 7.67 3.34 -7.76
C CYS A 54 6.72 3.42 -8.96
N GLY A 55 5.63 2.65 -8.97
CA GLY A 55 4.65 2.67 -10.06
C GLY A 55 3.86 3.98 -10.12
N ALA A 56 3.59 4.60 -8.98
CA ALA A 56 2.71 5.76 -8.89
C ALA A 56 3.42 7.12 -8.86
N MET A 57 4.65 7.21 -8.35
CA MET A 57 5.28 8.48 -7.98
C MET A 57 5.50 9.44 -9.15
N HIS A 58 5.69 8.96 -10.37
CA HIS A 58 5.91 9.80 -11.54
C HIS A 58 4.62 10.13 -12.31
N GLU A 59 3.49 9.54 -11.92
CA GLU A 59 2.20 9.74 -12.57
C GLU A 59 1.40 10.89 -11.94
N ILE A 60 0.28 11.25 -12.54
CA ILE A 60 -0.59 12.37 -12.10
C ILE A 60 -1.08 12.19 -10.66
N GLY A 61 -1.51 10.99 -10.30
CA GLY A 61 -2.10 10.68 -8.99
C GLY A 61 -1.11 10.70 -7.83
N LYS A 62 0.18 10.61 -8.15
CA LYS A 62 1.27 10.61 -7.16
C LYS A 62 1.15 9.48 -6.12
N THR A 63 1.92 9.58 -5.06
CA THR A 63 1.90 8.60 -3.98
C THR A 63 2.06 9.24 -2.61
N ILE A 64 1.48 8.59 -1.60
CA ILE A 64 1.62 8.95 -0.19
C ILE A 64 2.29 7.81 0.56
N ALA A 65 3.39 8.09 1.23
CA ALA A 65 4.05 7.14 2.13
C ALA A 65 3.69 7.45 3.57
N VAL A 66 3.28 6.44 4.33
CA VAL A 66 3.02 6.57 5.78
C VAL A 66 4.16 5.93 6.53
N LEU A 67 4.81 6.65 7.46
CA LEU A 67 5.94 6.12 8.23
C LEU A 67 5.49 5.50 9.55
N GLY A 68 6.31 4.61 10.10
CA GLY A 68 6.14 4.01 11.43
C GLY A 68 7.06 4.60 12.50
N GLY A 69 7.64 5.77 12.25
CA GLY A 69 8.48 6.56 13.12
C GLY A 69 8.55 8.00 12.66
N GLY A 70 9.31 8.83 13.37
CA GLY A 70 9.52 10.23 13.02
C GLY A 70 10.37 10.41 11.77
N PHE A 71 10.34 11.62 11.21
CA PHE A 71 11.04 11.95 9.96
C PHE A 71 12.57 11.81 10.04
N LYS A 72 13.16 11.84 11.23
CA LYS A 72 14.60 11.60 11.41
C LYS A 72 14.99 10.13 11.41
N TYR A 73 14.03 9.21 11.50
CA TYR A 73 14.26 7.77 11.60
C TYR A 73 13.56 7.01 10.48
N ILE A 74 13.99 7.28 9.23
CA ILE A 74 13.43 6.64 8.05
C ILE A 74 13.75 5.15 8.04
N TYR A 75 12.71 4.32 8.05
CA TYR A 75 12.82 2.87 8.03
C TYR A 75 11.92 2.26 6.93
N PRO A 76 12.43 1.28 6.19
CA PRO A 76 13.77 0.73 6.25
C PRO A 76 14.82 1.65 5.62
N SER A 77 16.07 1.58 6.08
CA SER A 77 17.16 2.42 5.56
C SER A 77 17.43 2.21 4.08
N GLN A 78 17.13 1.01 3.56
CA GLN A 78 17.21 0.69 2.13
C GLN A 78 16.26 1.54 1.27
N ASN A 79 15.22 2.15 1.86
CA ASN A 79 14.23 2.96 1.17
C ASN A 79 14.40 4.48 1.39
N ILE A 80 15.55 4.93 1.92
CA ILE A 80 15.84 6.38 2.04
C ILE A 80 15.82 7.06 0.67
N TRP A 81 16.33 6.40 -0.37
CA TRP A 81 16.25 6.90 -1.75
C TRP A 81 14.80 7.08 -2.20
N LEU A 82 13.91 6.15 -1.83
CA LEU A 82 12.49 6.22 -2.18
C LEU A 82 11.80 7.37 -1.45
N TYR A 83 12.11 7.58 -0.18
CA TYR A 83 11.65 8.72 0.61
C TYR A 83 11.96 10.05 -0.09
N ASN A 84 13.22 10.24 -0.48
CA ASN A 84 13.65 11.45 -1.17
C ASN A 84 12.94 11.62 -2.52
N ASN A 85 12.91 10.57 -3.34
CA ASN A 85 12.25 10.60 -4.64
C ASN A 85 10.75 10.92 -4.55
N ILE A 86 10.03 10.37 -3.58
CA ILE A 86 8.61 10.69 -3.38
C ILE A 86 8.43 12.19 -3.15
N ILE A 87 9.27 12.81 -2.33
CA ILE A 87 9.20 14.24 -2.05
C ILE A 87 9.58 15.06 -3.28
N ASP A 88 10.67 14.70 -3.96
CA ASP A 88 11.21 15.43 -5.12
C ASP A 88 10.21 15.48 -6.29
N VAL A 89 9.42 14.42 -6.49
CA VAL A 89 8.39 14.39 -7.55
C VAL A 89 7.04 14.98 -7.12
N GLY A 90 6.95 15.57 -5.92
CA GLY A 90 5.73 16.20 -5.41
C GLY A 90 4.70 15.22 -4.83
N GLY A 91 5.13 14.02 -4.43
CA GLY A 91 4.37 13.11 -3.59
C GLY A 91 4.34 13.59 -2.13
N CYS A 92 3.84 12.75 -1.23
CA CYS A 92 3.70 13.12 0.18
C CYS A 92 4.24 12.01 1.09
N VAL A 93 4.92 12.40 2.17
CA VAL A 93 5.29 11.49 3.25
C VAL A 93 4.69 12.00 4.55
N ILE A 94 3.99 11.15 5.26
CA ILE A 94 3.28 11.48 6.49
C ILE A 94 3.63 10.54 7.63
N THR A 95 3.52 11.03 8.85
CA THR A 95 3.65 10.24 10.07
C THR A 95 2.78 10.83 11.18
N GLU A 96 2.39 9.98 12.14
CA GLU A 96 1.74 10.39 13.38
C GLU A 96 2.73 10.51 14.57
N TYR A 97 4.01 10.19 14.32
CA TYR A 97 5.05 10.22 15.33
C TYR A 97 5.79 11.55 15.32
N GLU A 98 6.30 11.94 16.48
CA GLU A 98 7.14 13.13 16.61
C GLU A 98 8.41 13.00 15.76
N GLU A 99 8.94 14.11 15.26
CA GLU A 99 10.10 14.15 14.35
C GLU A 99 11.29 13.30 14.82
N ASN A 100 11.54 13.30 16.12
CA ASN A 100 12.66 12.61 16.76
C ASN A 100 12.27 11.22 17.34
N GLU A 101 11.07 10.72 17.09
CA GLU A 101 10.65 9.41 17.61
C GLU A 101 11.21 8.27 16.77
N GLU A 102 11.98 7.39 17.40
CA GLU A 102 12.56 6.23 16.74
C GLU A 102 11.50 5.24 16.29
N THR A 103 11.76 4.60 15.16
CA THR A 103 10.90 3.54 14.63
C THR A 103 10.99 2.29 15.50
N LYS A 104 9.86 1.84 16.05
CA LYS A 104 9.73 0.59 16.82
C LYS A 104 8.91 -0.43 16.04
N MET A 105 9.21 -1.72 16.23
CA MET A 105 8.47 -2.80 15.56
C MET A 105 6.95 -2.76 15.85
N SER A 106 6.57 -2.34 17.05
CA SER A 106 5.17 -2.17 17.47
C SER A 106 4.43 -1.03 16.74
N ASN A 107 5.16 -0.11 16.11
CA ASN A 107 4.58 1.02 15.41
C ASN A 107 4.00 0.62 14.05
N PHE A 108 4.56 -0.40 13.38
CA PHE A 108 4.09 -0.82 12.06
C PHE A 108 2.64 -1.29 12.04
N PRO A 109 2.20 -2.20 12.94
CA PRO A 109 0.78 -2.55 13.01
C PRO A 109 -0.12 -1.35 13.33
N LYS A 110 0.30 -0.47 14.25
CA LYS A 110 -0.46 0.73 14.61
C LYS A 110 -0.60 1.69 13.43
N ARG A 111 0.50 1.97 12.72
CA ARG A 111 0.52 2.82 11.54
C ARG A 111 -0.39 2.30 10.42
N ASN A 112 -0.52 0.99 10.24
CA ASN A 112 -1.31 0.40 9.16
C ASN A 112 -2.78 0.82 9.17
N ARG A 113 -3.34 1.18 10.34
CA ARG A 113 -4.69 1.76 10.42
C ARG A 113 -4.84 3.08 9.67
N LEU A 114 -3.75 3.85 9.58
CA LEU A 114 -3.73 5.11 8.82
C LEU A 114 -3.71 4.84 7.32
N ILE A 115 -2.94 3.83 6.86
CA ILE A 115 -2.90 3.45 5.46
C ILE A 115 -4.30 3.09 4.97
N SER A 116 -5.01 2.21 5.69
CA SER A 116 -6.38 1.84 5.33
C SER A 116 -7.39 2.95 5.58
N GLY A 117 -7.22 3.73 6.65
CA GLY A 117 -8.15 4.81 7.03
C GLY A 117 -8.20 5.95 6.03
N LEU A 118 -7.05 6.34 5.49
CA LEU A 118 -6.93 7.40 4.50
C LEU A 118 -7.32 6.93 3.07
N ALA A 119 -7.38 5.62 2.84
CA ALA A 119 -7.75 5.07 1.54
C ALA A 119 -9.25 4.89 1.38
N ASP A 120 -9.75 4.98 0.14
CA ASP A 120 -11.11 4.56 -0.23
C ASP A 120 -11.22 3.04 -0.34
N ALA A 121 -10.13 2.37 -0.70
CA ALA A 121 -10.03 0.93 -0.82
C ALA A 121 -8.60 0.42 -0.58
N VAL A 122 -8.49 -0.87 -0.26
CA VAL A 122 -7.20 -1.54 -0.04
C VAL A 122 -7.03 -2.68 -1.04
N LEU A 123 -5.93 -2.66 -1.79
CA LEU A 123 -5.50 -3.74 -2.66
C LEU A 123 -4.36 -4.51 -2.01
N VAL A 124 -4.54 -5.80 -1.81
CA VAL A 124 -3.52 -6.73 -1.31
C VAL A 124 -2.97 -7.53 -2.48
N ILE A 125 -1.66 -7.41 -2.73
CA ILE A 125 -0.99 -8.09 -3.85
C ILE A 125 -0.52 -9.49 -3.46
N GLU A 126 0.21 -9.61 -2.38
CA GLU A 126 0.69 -10.86 -1.79
C GLU A 126 0.64 -10.77 -0.27
N ALA A 127 0.25 -11.83 0.39
CA ALA A 127 0.23 -11.90 1.84
C ALA A 127 0.41 -13.34 2.34
N GLU A 128 1.22 -13.52 3.36
CA GLU A 128 1.25 -14.75 4.15
C GLU A 128 0.16 -14.72 5.24
N HIS A 129 -0.15 -15.89 5.80
CA HIS A 129 -1.15 -16.07 6.85
C HIS A 129 -1.02 -15.05 8.00
N ARG A 130 0.19 -14.81 8.52
CA ARG A 130 0.47 -13.86 9.63
C ARG A 130 1.28 -12.66 9.15
N SER A 131 0.81 -11.95 8.12
CA SER A 131 1.53 -10.81 7.55
C SER A 131 0.98 -9.46 8.00
N GLY A 132 1.85 -8.44 7.97
CA GLY A 132 1.46 -7.06 8.25
C GLY A 132 0.41 -6.52 7.26
N SER A 133 0.41 -7.00 6.00
CA SER A 133 -0.59 -6.63 5.00
C SER A 133 -2.00 -7.14 5.34
N LYS A 134 -2.12 -8.32 5.98
CA LYS A 134 -3.41 -8.79 6.52
C LYS A 134 -3.92 -7.90 7.64
N ILE A 135 -3.05 -7.35 8.49
CA ILE A 135 -3.43 -6.39 9.52
C ILE A 135 -4.04 -5.14 8.87
N THR A 136 -3.46 -4.64 7.78
CA THR A 136 -4.02 -3.52 7.03
C THR A 136 -5.39 -3.85 6.44
N ALA A 137 -5.56 -5.05 5.86
CA ALA A 137 -6.84 -5.52 5.35
C ALA A 137 -7.90 -5.68 6.46
N THR A 138 -7.48 -6.12 7.65
CA THR A 138 -8.37 -6.21 8.82
C THR A 138 -8.85 -4.82 9.26
N TYR A 139 -7.93 -3.84 9.35
CA TYR A 139 -8.32 -2.45 9.62
C TYR A 139 -9.26 -1.90 8.55
N ALA A 140 -9.02 -2.19 7.27
CA ALA A 140 -9.91 -1.77 6.18
C ALA A 140 -11.33 -2.32 6.39
N LYS A 141 -11.49 -3.60 6.73
CA LYS A 141 -12.81 -4.21 7.03
C LYS A 141 -13.49 -3.52 8.22
N ILE A 142 -12.78 -3.28 9.33
CA ILE A 142 -13.29 -2.55 10.50
C ILE A 142 -13.76 -1.14 10.12
N GLN A 143 -13.00 -0.47 9.24
CA GLN A 143 -13.27 0.87 8.73
C GLN A 143 -14.30 0.88 7.58
N LYS A 144 -14.93 -0.26 7.26
CA LYS A 144 -15.93 -0.45 6.20
C LYS A 144 -15.42 -0.08 4.80
N LYS A 145 -14.11 -0.25 4.56
CA LYS A 145 -13.48 -0.05 3.26
C LYS A 145 -13.50 -1.35 2.45
N LYS A 146 -13.62 -1.23 1.13
CA LYS A 146 -13.51 -2.38 0.22
C LYS A 146 -12.09 -2.94 0.24
N VAL A 147 -11.96 -4.26 0.30
CA VAL A 147 -10.68 -4.96 0.20
C VAL A 147 -10.66 -5.76 -1.07
N TYR A 148 -9.60 -5.60 -1.84
CA TYR A 148 -9.35 -6.28 -3.10
C TYR A 148 -8.09 -7.12 -3.02
N CYS A 149 -8.06 -8.22 -3.77
CA CYS A 149 -6.87 -9.05 -3.94
C CYS A 149 -6.68 -9.38 -5.41
N ILE A 150 -5.42 -9.51 -5.85
CA ILE A 150 -5.14 -10.14 -7.14
C ILE A 150 -5.09 -11.66 -6.97
N PRO A 151 -5.46 -12.45 -7.99
CA PRO A 151 -5.30 -13.91 -7.95
C PRO A 151 -3.84 -14.30 -7.79
N VAL A 152 -3.59 -15.28 -6.92
CA VAL A 152 -2.27 -15.91 -6.76
C VAL A 152 -2.43 -17.43 -6.75
N SER A 153 -1.47 -18.14 -7.36
CA SER A 153 -1.45 -19.60 -7.33
C SER A 153 -1.32 -20.12 -5.91
N LEU A 154 -1.97 -21.25 -5.60
CA LEU A 154 -1.86 -21.92 -4.30
C LEU A 154 -0.43 -22.32 -3.96
N ASP A 155 0.36 -22.68 -4.97
CA ASP A 155 1.76 -23.10 -4.82
C ASP A 155 2.72 -21.92 -4.60
N GLN A 156 2.24 -20.71 -4.79
CA GLN A 156 3.06 -19.52 -4.69
C GLN A 156 3.30 -19.16 -3.21
N LYS A 157 4.55 -18.91 -2.86
CA LYS A 157 4.89 -18.30 -1.57
C LYS A 157 4.10 -17.00 -1.43
N ASN A 158 3.63 -16.69 -0.25
CA ASN A 158 2.80 -15.50 0.04
C ASN A 158 1.37 -15.55 -0.55
N SER A 159 0.84 -16.73 -0.89
CA SER A 159 -0.54 -16.89 -1.36
C SER A 159 -1.55 -17.09 -0.23
N SER A 160 -1.13 -17.71 0.88
CA SER A 160 -2.02 -18.15 1.96
C SER A 160 -2.88 -17.04 2.54
N GLY A 161 -2.29 -15.87 2.84
CA GLY A 161 -3.03 -14.74 3.39
C GLY A 161 -3.96 -14.08 2.37
N VAL A 162 -3.59 -14.08 1.08
CA VAL A 162 -4.47 -13.60 -0.01
C VAL A 162 -5.69 -14.51 -0.13
N ASN A 163 -5.49 -15.82 -0.17
CA ASN A 163 -6.57 -16.80 -0.30
C ASN A 163 -7.53 -16.76 0.90
N GLU A 164 -7.00 -16.55 2.12
CA GLU A 164 -7.85 -16.34 3.29
C GLU A 164 -8.67 -15.05 3.19
N LEU A 165 -8.08 -13.94 2.72
CA LEU A 165 -8.80 -12.68 2.53
C LEU A 165 -9.93 -12.83 1.51
N LEU A 166 -9.69 -13.59 0.43
CA LEU A 166 -10.71 -13.91 -0.58
C LEU A 166 -11.84 -14.77 0.01
N ALA A 167 -11.50 -15.80 0.77
CA ALA A 167 -12.49 -16.62 1.50
C ALA A 167 -13.32 -15.78 2.49
N ASP A 168 -12.71 -14.75 3.08
CA ASP A 168 -13.35 -13.79 3.99
C ASP A 168 -14.08 -12.64 3.27
N GLY A 169 -14.30 -12.74 1.95
CA GLY A 169 -15.12 -11.80 1.19
C GLY A 169 -14.36 -10.60 0.58
N ALA A 170 -13.03 -10.64 0.51
CA ALA A 170 -12.31 -9.69 -0.33
C ALA A 170 -12.65 -9.92 -1.81
N LYS A 171 -12.72 -8.84 -2.60
CA LYS A 171 -13.04 -8.94 -4.02
C LYS A 171 -11.79 -9.30 -4.85
N ILE A 172 -11.96 -10.19 -5.83
CA ILE A 172 -10.91 -10.46 -6.82
C ILE A 172 -10.90 -9.35 -7.85
N VAL A 173 -9.70 -8.86 -8.18
CA VAL A 173 -9.45 -8.00 -9.35
C VAL A 173 -8.31 -8.58 -10.16
N THR A 174 -8.51 -8.69 -11.47
CA THR A 174 -7.50 -9.23 -12.41
C THR A 174 -6.88 -8.14 -13.26
N THR A 175 -7.47 -6.95 -13.28
CA THR A 175 -6.97 -5.79 -14.01
C THR A 175 -7.15 -4.50 -13.20
N PRO A 176 -6.25 -3.50 -13.37
CA PRO A 176 -6.43 -2.19 -12.74
C PRO A 176 -7.76 -1.52 -13.11
N ARG A 177 -8.24 -1.74 -14.34
CA ARG A 177 -9.51 -1.19 -14.81
C ARG A 177 -10.70 -1.64 -13.95
N GLN A 178 -10.78 -2.93 -13.61
CA GLN A 178 -11.83 -3.45 -12.71
C GLN A 178 -11.85 -2.74 -11.35
N LEU A 179 -10.68 -2.51 -10.78
CA LEU A 179 -10.56 -1.80 -9.51
C LEU A 179 -11.03 -0.35 -9.66
N ILE A 180 -10.62 0.34 -10.73
CA ILE A 180 -11.00 1.72 -11.01
C ILE A 180 -12.52 1.84 -11.17
N GLU A 181 -13.14 0.99 -11.99
CA GLU A 181 -14.59 0.98 -12.22
C GLU A 181 -15.40 0.73 -10.94
N ASP A 182 -14.88 -0.04 -9.99
CA ASP A 182 -15.59 -0.33 -8.72
C ASP A 182 -15.38 0.77 -7.65
N LEU A 183 -14.52 1.74 -7.89
CA LEU A 183 -14.30 2.92 -7.04
C LEU A 183 -15.28 4.06 -7.31
N TYR A 184 -15.89 4.07 -8.49
CA TYR A 184 -16.85 5.08 -8.94
C TYR A 184 -18.24 4.50 -9.14
#